data_48c2215b154e6ea5e617b6e1313ba3cd
#
_entry.id   48c2215b154e6ea5e617b6e1313ba3cd
#
_cell.length_a   1.000
_cell.length_b   1.000
_cell.length_c   1.000
_cell.angle_alpha   90.00
_cell.angle_beta   90.00
_cell.angle_gamma   90.00
#
_symmetry.space_group_name_H-M   'P 1'
#
loop_
_entity.id
_entity.type
_entity.pdbx_description
1 polymer ?
#
loop_
_entity_poly.entity_id
_entity_poly.type
_entity_poly.pdbx_seq_one_letter_code
_entity_poly.pdbx_strand_id
1 'polypeptide(L)'
;MGRFVVVIGTQWGDEGKGKVVDLLTERAAAVARFQGGHNAGHTLVIGGRKTVLSLIPSGILRREVRCFIGNGVVLSLEALFAESDMLIGQGVPVFERLAISPHCPLILPSHVLLDQARERARGANAIGTTGRGIGPAYEDKVARRAVRVADLFQRDRFAAKLGEVLDFHNFLLQHYYRLPPVDFQQTLDAQLALAERLKPLVTDVTRSLAGLRAAGANVLFEGAQGAMLDVDLGTYPYVTSSNTTAGFAATGTGLGPRAFDAVLGIVKAYTTRVGAGPFPTELFDEYGEHLSRVGHEFGSVTGRRRRCGWFDSVALQRAVVNSSVSGLCITKLDVLDGLDTIRIGVGYRIDGVVTPEPPLTLEGYAGIEPVYEELPGWRESTVGVTDYAGLPGNARRYLERLAALTQVPLDMISTGPDRDQTIVLRHPFGG
;
A
#
# COMPACT_ATOMS: atom_id res chain seq x y z
N MET A 1 22.53 11.71 -12.69
CA MET A 1 22.11 12.08 -11.32
C MET A 1 21.04 11.09 -10.88
N GLY A 2 21.19 10.46 -9.72
CA GLY A 2 20.20 9.49 -9.25
C GLY A 2 18.83 10.13 -8.98
N ARG A 3 17.79 9.31 -9.02
CA ARG A 3 16.38 9.75 -8.89
C ARG A 3 15.72 9.17 -7.65
N PHE A 4 14.85 9.95 -7.05
CA PHE A 4 13.95 9.55 -5.98
C PHE A 4 12.56 9.29 -6.57
N VAL A 5 12.14 8.04 -6.56
CA VAL A 5 10.90 7.58 -7.20
C VAL A 5 9.93 7.08 -6.14
N VAL A 6 8.73 7.65 -6.12
CA VAL A 6 7.64 7.19 -5.25
C VAL A 6 6.78 6.18 -6.01
N VAL A 7 6.52 5.02 -5.43
CA VAL A 7 5.63 3.99 -5.98
C VAL A 7 4.39 3.87 -5.10
N ILE A 8 3.22 4.09 -5.69
CA ILE A 8 1.93 4.01 -5.01
C ILE A 8 0.94 3.11 -5.76
N GLY A 9 -0.01 2.53 -5.05
CA GLY A 9 -1.22 1.99 -5.67
C GLY A 9 -2.21 3.11 -5.97
N THR A 10 -2.88 3.04 -7.10
CA THR A 10 -3.80 4.10 -7.54
C THR A 10 -5.27 3.73 -7.40
N GLN A 11 -5.57 2.52 -6.97
CA GLN A 11 -6.93 2.00 -6.75
C GLN A 11 -7.17 1.75 -5.24
N TRP A 12 -7.84 0.67 -4.87
CA TRP A 12 -8.13 0.28 -3.49
C TRP A 12 -7.13 -0.75 -2.92
N GLY A 13 -5.87 -0.68 -3.31
CA GLY A 13 -4.85 -1.63 -2.90
C GLY A 13 -4.80 -2.90 -3.77
N ASP A 14 -3.84 -3.77 -3.45
CA ASP A 14 -3.65 -5.06 -4.15
C ASP A 14 -3.36 -4.94 -5.66
N GLU A 15 -2.85 -3.79 -6.12
CA GLU A 15 -2.52 -3.54 -7.53
C GLU A 15 -1.29 -4.32 -8.03
N GLY A 16 -0.64 -5.12 -7.17
CA GLY A 16 0.56 -5.87 -7.56
C GLY A 16 1.86 -5.09 -7.38
N LYS A 17 1.88 -4.11 -6.48
CA LYS A 17 3.07 -3.26 -6.18
C LYS A 17 4.33 -4.06 -5.87
N GLY A 18 4.23 -5.17 -5.14
CA GLY A 18 5.39 -5.95 -4.73
C GLY A 18 6.29 -6.39 -5.89
N LYS A 19 5.71 -6.93 -6.97
CA LYS A 19 6.43 -7.32 -8.18
C LYS A 19 7.19 -6.14 -8.80
N VAL A 20 6.52 -5.00 -8.94
CA VAL A 20 7.08 -3.80 -9.58
C VAL A 20 8.18 -3.19 -8.72
N VAL A 21 7.97 -3.13 -7.39
CA VAL A 21 9.01 -2.68 -6.45
C VAL A 21 10.24 -3.58 -6.52
N ASP A 22 10.08 -4.91 -6.55
CA ASP A 22 11.20 -5.84 -6.70
C ASP A 22 11.98 -5.60 -8.00
N LEU A 23 11.28 -5.44 -9.12
CA LEU A 23 11.91 -5.14 -10.41
C LEU A 23 12.72 -3.83 -10.35
N LEU A 24 12.13 -2.77 -9.81
CA LEU A 24 12.79 -1.46 -9.71
C LEU A 24 13.96 -1.44 -8.72
N THR A 25 13.95 -2.32 -7.72
CA THR A 25 15.05 -2.40 -6.74
C THR A 25 16.38 -2.83 -7.35
N GLU A 26 16.42 -3.40 -8.55
CA GLU A 26 17.66 -3.72 -9.26
C GLU A 26 18.53 -2.49 -9.53
N ARG A 27 17.90 -1.32 -9.69
CA ARG A 27 18.60 -0.05 -9.93
C ARG A 27 18.54 0.90 -8.74
N ALA A 28 18.05 0.44 -7.59
CA ALA A 28 17.92 1.26 -6.38
C ALA A 28 19.05 0.95 -5.38
N ALA A 29 19.66 1.97 -4.83
CA ALA A 29 20.58 1.85 -3.69
C ALA A 29 19.82 1.68 -2.36
N ALA A 30 18.56 2.13 -2.32
CA ALA A 30 17.74 2.02 -1.12
C ALA A 30 16.23 1.96 -1.43
N VAL A 31 15.48 1.35 -0.49
CA VAL A 31 14.01 1.37 -0.47
C VAL A 31 13.53 1.90 0.88
N ALA A 32 12.58 2.83 0.88
CA ALA A 32 12.01 3.44 2.08
C ALA A 32 10.49 3.23 2.16
N ARG A 33 9.98 2.62 3.24
CA ARG A 33 8.56 2.64 3.61
C ARG A 33 8.23 3.93 4.33
N PHE A 34 7.16 4.60 3.95
CA PHE A 34 6.83 5.91 4.49
C PHE A 34 5.48 5.98 5.21
N GLN A 35 4.62 4.96 5.10
CA GLN A 35 3.29 4.95 5.74
C GLN A 35 2.76 3.52 5.97
N GLY A 36 1.63 3.43 6.66
CA GLY A 36 1.01 2.16 7.04
C GLY A 36 1.72 1.50 8.21
N GLY A 37 1.63 0.20 8.27
CA GLY A 37 2.29 -0.65 9.25
C GLY A 37 2.36 -2.07 8.70
N HIS A 38 2.26 -3.06 9.57
CA HIS A 38 2.27 -4.47 9.17
C HIS A 38 0.91 -4.98 8.62
N ASN A 39 0.00 -4.06 8.26
CA ASN A 39 -1.25 -4.36 7.55
C ASN A 39 -1.08 -4.52 6.03
N ALA A 40 0.09 -4.24 5.47
CA ALA A 40 0.40 -4.54 4.09
C ALA A 40 0.71 -6.03 3.90
N GLY A 41 0.62 -6.50 2.64
CA GLY A 41 1.00 -7.85 2.26
C GLY A 41 1.62 -7.81 0.87
N HIS A 42 2.95 -7.59 0.79
CA HIS A 42 3.68 -7.56 -0.47
C HIS A 42 4.23 -8.95 -0.78
N THR A 43 3.62 -9.62 -1.73
CA THR A 43 4.09 -10.93 -2.19
C THR A 43 5.16 -10.74 -3.25
N LEU A 44 6.31 -11.37 -3.04
CA LEU A 44 7.47 -11.36 -3.91
C LEU A 44 7.78 -12.80 -4.31
N VAL A 45 8.16 -13.01 -5.56
CA VAL A 45 8.63 -14.31 -6.07
C VAL A 45 10.02 -14.11 -6.64
N ILE A 46 11.03 -14.62 -5.95
CA ILE A 46 12.44 -14.49 -6.35
C ILE A 46 13.03 -15.90 -6.45
N GLY A 47 13.53 -16.26 -7.66
CA GLY A 47 14.08 -17.59 -7.90
C GLY A 47 13.09 -18.72 -7.59
N GLY A 48 11.80 -18.55 -7.88
CA GLY A 48 10.73 -19.50 -7.59
C GLY A 48 10.28 -19.55 -6.11
N ARG A 49 10.93 -18.82 -5.23
CA ARG A 49 10.56 -18.75 -3.81
C ARG A 49 9.64 -17.59 -3.53
N LYS A 50 8.45 -17.89 -2.98
CA LYS A 50 7.46 -16.91 -2.57
C LYS A 50 7.76 -16.41 -1.15
N THR A 51 7.90 -15.10 -0.99
CA THR A 51 8.04 -14.41 0.31
C THR A 51 6.96 -13.33 0.44
N VAL A 52 6.31 -13.25 1.58
CA VAL A 52 5.31 -12.21 1.87
C VAL A 52 5.89 -11.28 2.92
N LEU A 53 6.02 -10.00 2.58
CA LEU A 53 6.49 -8.95 3.48
C LEU A 53 5.30 -8.08 3.90
N SER A 54 5.22 -7.77 5.18
CA SER A 54 4.15 -6.92 5.73
C SER A 54 4.63 -5.54 6.18
N LEU A 55 5.85 -5.47 6.72
CA LEU A 55 6.40 -4.27 7.35
C LEU A 55 7.75 -3.85 6.76
N ILE A 56 8.66 -4.80 6.59
CA ILE A 56 10.01 -4.53 6.07
C ILE A 56 9.93 -4.18 4.58
N PRO A 57 10.67 -3.13 4.11
CA PRO A 57 10.68 -2.76 2.70
C PRO A 57 11.10 -3.92 1.79
N SER A 58 10.47 -4.02 0.62
CA SER A 58 10.68 -5.14 -0.33
C SER A 58 12.12 -5.27 -0.81
N GLY A 59 12.88 -4.19 -0.81
CA GLY A 59 14.31 -4.17 -1.15
C GLY A 59 15.21 -5.02 -0.25
N ILE A 60 14.72 -5.47 0.91
CA ILE A 60 15.50 -6.29 1.86
C ILE A 60 15.97 -7.62 1.25
N LEU A 61 15.27 -8.14 0.26
CA LEU A 61 15.63 -9.38 -0.44
C LEU A 61 16.81 -9.22 -1.42
N ARG A 62 17.26 -7.98 -1.67
CA ARG A 62 18.40 -7.65 -2.53
C ARG A 62 19.63 -7.30 -1.68
N ARG A 63 20.75 -7.99 -1.89
CA ARG A 63 21.94 -7.90 -1.02
C ARG A 63 22.51 -6.48 -0.87
N GLU A 64 22.50 -5.69 -1.95
CA GLU A 64 23.13 -4.36 -1.99
C GLU A 64 22.15 -3.22 -1.61
N VAL A 65 20.89 -3.54 -1.34
CA VAL A 65 19.86 -2.51 -1.12
C VAL A 65 19.66 -2.24 0.36
N ARG A 66 19.81 -0.98 0.76
CA ARG A 66 19.48 -0.51 2.11
C ARG A 66 17.97 -0.32 2.26
N CYS A 67 17.44 -0.63 3.42
CA CYS A 67 16.02 -0.51 3.70
C CYS A 67 15.75 0.47 4.84
N PHE A 68 14.77 1.34 4.67
CA PHE A 68 14.40 2.35 5.65
C PHE A 68 12.94 2.26 6.02
N ILE A 69 12.65 2.33 7.32
CA ILE A 69 11.29 2.55 7.84
C ILE A 69 11.22 3.99 8.34
N GLY A 70 10.47 4.82 7.62
CA GLY A 70 10.28 6.24 7.90
C GLY A 70 9.31 6.49 9.05
N ASN A 71 9.34 7.71 9.58
CA ASN A 71 8.52 8.16 10.72
C ASN A 71 7.00 8.13 10.49
N GLY A 72 6.57 7.98 9.24
CA GLY A 72 5.16 7.85 8.91
C GLY A 72 4.58 6.45 9.20
N VAL A 73 5.42 5.44 9.38
CA VAL A 73 5.02 4.05 9.67
C VAL A 73 4.70 3.88 11.14
N VAL A 74 3.59 3.20 11.46
CA VAL A 74 3.29 2.73 12.83
C VAL A 74 3.87 1.33 13.00
N LEU A 75 4.68 1.12 14.05
CA LEU A 75 5.60 0.00 14.19
C LEU A 75 5.18 -0.95 15.32
N SER A 76 4.83 -2.20 14.99
CA SER A 76 4.77 -3.30 15.98
C SER A 76 6.14 -3.96 16.06
N LEU A 77 6.73 -4.00 17.25
CA LEU A 77 8.03 -4.64 17.47
C LEU A 77 7.92 -6.15 17.30
N GLU A 78 6.84 -6.75 17.75
CA GLU A 78 6.58 -8.19 17.62
C GLU A 78 6.50 -8.59 16.14
N ALA A 79 5.76 -7.82 15.35
CA ALA A 79 5.63 -8.08 13.91
C ALA A 79 6.96 -7.85 13.18
N LEU A 80 7.71 -6.80 13.54
CA LEU A 80 9.02 -6.52 12.97
C LEU A 80 9.99 -7.67 13.19
N PHE A 81 10.10 -8.16 14.43
CA PHE A 81 11.07 -9.21 14.75
C PHE A 81 10.63 -10.58 14.26
N ALA A 82 9.33 -10.88 14.25
CA ALA A 82 8.82 -12.10 13.62
C ALA A 82 9.16 -12.15 12.12
N GLU A 83 8.97 -11.03 11.39
CA GLU A 83 9.31 -10.93 9.98
C GLU A 83 10.84 -10.94 9.77
N SER A 84 11.62 -10.27 10.63
CA SER A 84 13.08 -10.28 10.59
C SER A 84 13.65 -11.69 10.82
N ASP A 85 13.16 -12.41 11.82
CA ASP A 85 13.63 -13.74 12.17
C ASP A 85 13.30 -14.76 11.06
N MET A 86 12.13 -14.63 10.43
CA MET A 86 11.77 -15.41 9.24
C MET A 86 12.76 -15.17 8.09
N LEU A 87 13.09 -13.89 7.81
CA LEU A 87 14.03 -13.53 6.75
C LEU A 87 15.46 -13.97 7.06
N ILE A 88 15.92 -13.81 8.30
CA ILE A 88 17.25 -14.26 8.75
C ILE A 88 17.36 -15.78 8.60
N GLY A 89 16.32 -16.53 8.98
CA GLY A 89 16.24 -17.97 8.75
C GLY A 89 16.31 -18.38 7.28
N GLN A 90 16.06 -17.44 6.38
CA GLN A 90 16.22 -17.60 4.93
C GLN A 90 17.60 -17.12 4.41
N GLY A 91 18.50 -16.69 5.28
CA GLY A 91 19.84 -16.21 4.93
C GLY A 91 19.89 -14.74 4.52
N VAL A 92 18.84 -13.95 4.82
CA VAL A 92 18.81 -12.50 4.54
C VAL A 92 19.40 -11.74 5.72
N PRO A 93 20.50 -10.95 5.57
CA PRO A 93 21.13 -10.20 6.65
C PRO A 93 20.34 -8.89 6.96
N VAL A 94 19.17 -9.05 7.60
CA VAL A 94 18.21 -7.95 7.83
C VAL A 94 18.84 -6.83 8.64
N PHE A 95 19.50 -7.16 9.76
CA PHE A 95 20.01 -6.15 10.70
C PHE A 95 21.18 -5.31 10.18
N GLU A 96 21.88 -5.80 9.15
CA GLU A 96 22.95 -5.05 8.51
C GLU A 96 22.42 -3.93 7.58
N ARG A 97 21.18 -4.05 7.12
CA ARG A 97 20.64 -3.21 6.04
C ARG A 97 19.34 -2.49 6.36
N LEU A 98 18.67 -2.86 7.45
CA LEU A 98 17.44 -2.22 7.90
C LEU A 98 17.75 -1.05 8.84
N ALA A 99 17.16 0.10 8.58
CA ALA A 99 17.26 1.29 9.41
C ALA A 99 15.87 1.86 9.70
N ILE A 100 15.62 2.27 10.94
CA ILE A 100 14.31 2.65 11.45
C ILE A 100 14.36 4.04 12.08
N SER A 101 13.37 4.88 11.75
CA SER A 101 13.27 6.21 12.35
C SER A 101 12.93 6.15 13.85
N PRO A 102 13.62 6.91 14.70
CA PRO A 102 13.28 7.03 16.11
C PRO A 102 11.89 7.66 16.36
N HIS A 103 11.30 8.26 15.32
CA HIS A 103 10.01 8.95 15.41
C HIS A 103 8.82 8.07 15.03
N CYS A 104 9.01 6.80 14.65
CA CYS A 104 7.90 5.87 14.41
C CYS A 104 7.07 5.69 15.68
N PRO A 105 5.73 5.87 15.62
CA PRO A 105 4.84 5.47 16.71
C PRO A 105 4.82 3.96 16.86
N LEU A 106 4.73 3.48 18.10
CA LEU A 106 4.60 2.05 18.38
C LEU A 106 3.15 1.61 18.34
N ILE A 107 2.93 0.39 17.86
CA ILE A 107 1.68 -0.33 18.03
C ILE A 107 1.82 -1.17 19.31
N LEU A 108 0.97 -0.89 20.29
CA LEU A 108 0.92 -1.61 21.57
C LEU A 108 -0.22 -2.64 21.55
N PRO A 109 -0.23 -3.64 22.46
CA PRO A 109 -1.32 -4.62 22.56
C PRO A 109 -2.70 -3.95 22.72
N SER A 110 -2.78 -2.83 23.43
CA SER A 110 -4.03 -2.06 23.59
C SER A 110 -4.58 -1.52 22.28
N HIS A 111 -3.74 -1.11 21.33
CA HIS A 111 -4.17 -0.69 20.00
C HIS A 111 -4.86 -1.84 19.25
N VAL A 112 -4.30 -3.05 19.32
CA VAL A 112 -4.87 -4.24 18.67
C VAL A 112 -6.24 -4.57 19.25
N LEU A 113 -6.37 -4.56 20.59
CA LEU A 113 -7.66 -4.81 21.26
C LEU A 113 -8.70 -3.74 20.94
N LEU A 114 -8.32 -2.46 20.89
CA LEU A 114 -9.22 -1.37 20.52
C LEU A 114 -9.69 -1.49 19.06
N ASP A 115 -8.80 -1.83 18.12
CA ASP A 115 -9.15 -2.04 16.70
C ASP A 115 -10.19 -3.15 16.57
N GLN A 116 -9.94 -4.31 17.19
CA GLN A 116 -10.85 -5.44 17.20
C GLN A 116 -12.17 -5.14 17.91
N ALA A 117 -12.15 -4.39 19.02
CA ALA A 117 -13.33 -3.99 19.75
C ALA A 117 -14.23 -3.06 18.93
N ARG A 118 -13.64 -2.10 18.24
CA ARG A 118 -14.35 -1.16 17.34
C ARG A 118 -15.04 -1.88 16.20
N GLU A 119 -14.35 -2.80 15.53
CA GLU A 119 -14.94 -3.60 14.45
C GLU A 119 -16.12 -4.45 14.95
N ARG A 120 -15.97 -5.11 16.11
CA ARG A 120 -17.06 -5.87 16.71
C ARG A 120 -18.27 -4.98 17.09
N ALA A 121 -18.02 -3.82 17.66
CA ALA A 121 -19.08 -2.90 18.07
C ALA A 121 -19.86 -2.32 16.88
N ARG A 122 -19.22 -2.17 15.71
CA ARG A 122 -19.87 -1.70 14.48
C ARG A 122 -20.77 -2.75 13.81
N GLY A 123 -20.57 -4.02 14.08
CA GLY A 123 -21.38 -5.10 13.51
C GLY A 123 -21.45 -5.05 11.98
N ALA A 124 -22.66 -4.91 11.43
CA ALA A 124 -22.87 -4.84 9.98
C ALA A 124 -22.22 -3.61 9.31
N ASN A 125 -21.93 -2.56 10.08
CA ASN A 125 -21.28 -1.34 9.61
C ASN A 125 -19.75 -1.37 9.80
N ALA A 126 -19.17 -2.54 10.03
CA ALA A 126 -17.73 -2.71 10.17
C ALA A 126 -17.00 -2.21 8.91
N ILE A 127 -15.85 -1.54 9.10
CA ILE A 127 -15.00 -1.06 8.00
C ILE A 127 -14.32 -2.24 7.30
N GLY A 128 -14.06 -3.31 8.06
CA GLY A 128 -13.29 -4.47 7.57
C GLY A 128 -11.79 -4.30 7.75
N THR A 129 -11.37 -3.70 8.88
CA THR A 129 -9.95 -3.52 9.22
C THR A 129 -9.23 -4.86 9.33
N THR A 130 -7.89 -4.82 9.37
CA THR A 130 -7.08 -6.02 9.58
C THR A 130 -7.01 -6.45 11.05
N GLY A 131 -7.57 -5.66 11.97
CA GLY A 131 -7.55 -5.91 13.42
C GLY A 131 -6.14 -5.85 14.04
N ARG A 132 -5.21 -5.15 13.40
CA ARG A 132 -3.79 -5.08 13.79
C ARG A 132 -3.40 -3.81 14.55
N GLY A 133 -4.38 -3.02 14.96
CA GLY A 133 -4.15 -1.81 15.76
C GLY A 133 -3.61 -0.60 15.00
N ILE A 134 -3.65 -0.64 13.67
CA ILE A 134 -3.13 0.45 12.82
C ILE A 134 -3.87 1.76 13.09
N GLY A 135 -5.21 1.73 13.05
CA GLY A 135 -6.07 2.90 13.26
C GLY A 135 -5.84 3.55 14.62
N PRO A 136 -5.98 2.83 15.74
CA PRO A 136 -5.73 3.37 17.07
C PRO A 136 -4.32 3.93 17.26
N ALA A 137 -3.29 3.33 16.64
CA ALA A 137 -1.91 3.87 16.72
C ALA A 137 -1.75 5.20 15.95
N TYR A 138 -2.40 5.37 14.79
CA TYR A 138 -2.46 6.67 14.10
C TYR A 138 -3.29 7.70 14.88
N GLU A 139 -4.39 7.30 15.51
CA GLU A 139 -5.18 8.16 16.40
C GLU A 139 -4.30 8.71 17.53
N ASP A 140 -3.54 7.86 18.20
CA ASP A 140 -2.63 8.28 19.25
C ASP A 140 -1.53 9.21 18.76
N LYS A 141 -0.99 8.96 17.56
CA LYS A 141 -0.02 9.84 16.92
C LYS A 141 -0.56 11.26 16.77
N VAL A 142 -1.77 11.40 16.23
CA VAL A 142 -2.41 12.70 15.98
C VAL A 142 -2.87 13.35 17.28
N ALA A 143 -3.33 12.57 18.26
CA ALA A 143 -3.65 13.02 19.61
C ALA A 143 -2.41 13.42 20.43
N ARG A 144 -1.20 13.18 19.96
CA ARG A 144 0.10 13.49 20.59
C ARG A 144 0.39 12.71 21.87
N ARG A 145 -0.28 11.57 22.10
CA ARG A 145 -0.03 10.65 23.22
C ARG A 145 0.75 9.40 22.80
N ALA A 146 1.04 9.23 21.50
CA ALA A 146 1.76 8.06 21.03
C ALA A 146 3.12 7.88 21.70
N VAL A 147 3.41 6.64 22.07
CA VAL A 147 4.76 6.20 22.41
C VAL A 147 5.54 6.00 21.12
N ARG A 148 6.76 6.53 21.04
CA ARG A 148 7.63 6.43 19.86
C ARG A 148 8.83 5.52 20.12
N VAL A 149 9.46 5.04 19.06
CA VAL A 149 10.69 4.23 19.14
C VAL A 149 11.75 4.87 20.04
N ALA A 150 11.97 6.19 19.94
CA ALA A 150 12.95 6.90 20.79
C ALA A 150 12.65 6.80 22.30
N ASP A 151 11.40 6.67 22.68
CA ASP A 151 11.01 6.62 24.10
C ASP A 151 11.47 5.31 24.77
N LEU A 152 11.58 4.21 24.01
CA LEU A 152 12.01 2.90 24.51
C LEU A 152 13.40 2.90 25.17
N PHE A 153 14.27 3.81 24.75
CA PHE A 153 15.66 3.87 25.23
C PHE A 153 15.84 4.67 26.52
N GLN A 154 14.73 5.17 27.09
CA GLN A 154 14.67 5.86 28.36
C GLN A 154 13.56 5.21 29.22
N ARG A 155 13.92 4.17 29.99
CA ARG A 155 12.98 3.31 30.72
C ARG A 155 11.90 4.09 31.49
N ASP A 156 12.30 5.07 32.29
CA ASP A 156 11.35 5.81 33.13
C ASP A 156 10.40 6.67 32.32
N ARG A 157 10.91 7.29 31.25
CA ARG A 157 10.10 8.05 30.31
C ARG A 157 9.13 7.15 29.53
N PHE A 158 9.60 5.99 29.10
CA PHE A 158 8.75 5.01 28.43
C PHE A 158 7.66 4.50 29.37
N ALA A 159 8.01 4.14 30.61
CA ALA A 159 7.06 3.68 31.61
C ALA A 159 5.97 4.73 31.91
N ALA A 160 6.38 6.01 32.09
CA ALA A 160 5.42 7.09 32.33
C ALA A 160 4.44 7.27 31.17
N LYS A 161 4.93 7.34 29.92
CA LYS A 161 4.09 7.48 28.73
C LYS A 161 3.18 6.24 28.50
N LEU A 162 3.73 5.03 28.69
CA LEU A 162 2.96 3.81 28.60
C LEU A 162 1.82 3.80 29.61
N GLY A 163 2.09 4.25 30.84
CA GLY A 163 1.07 4.38 31.90
C GLY A 163 -0.08 5.30 31.48
N GLU A 164 0.26 6.49 30.97
CA GLU A 164 -0.73 7.46 30.46
C GLU A 164 -1.60 6.87 29.32
N VAL A 165 -0.98 6.21 28.36
CA VAL A 165 -1.68 5.59 27.23
C VAL A 165 -2.57 4.45 27.70
N LEU A 166 -2.05 3.55 28.55
CA LEU A 166 -2.81 2.41 29.05
C LEU A 166 -3.94 2.80 29.99
N ASP A 167 -3.79 3.86 30.78
CA ASP A 167 -4.88 4.40 31.61
C ASP A 167 -6.09 4.76 30.71
N PHE A 168 -5.84 5.54 29.67
CA PHE A 168 -6.89 5.91 28.71
C PHE A 168 -7.47 4.71 27.94
N HIS A 169 -6.61 3.84 27.42
CA HIS A 169 -7.07 2.69 26.63
C HIS A 169 -7.83 1.67 27.48
N ASN A 170 -7.34 1.40 28.68
CA ASN A 170 -8.00 0.47 29.62
C ASN A 170 -9.35 1.01 30.09
N PHE A 171 -9.46 2.34 30.27
CA PHE A 171 -10.77 2.94 30.52
C PHE A 171 -11.78 2.62 29.41
N LEU A 172 -11.37 2.80 28.13
CA LEU A 172 -12.22 2.48 26.98
C LEU A 172 -12.53 0.97 26.91
N LEU A 173 -11.51 0.14 27.07
CA LEU A 173 -11.69 -1.32 27.03
C LEU A 173 -12.67 -1.79 28.09
N GLN A 174 -12.49 -1.38 29.35
CA GLN A 174 -13.30 -1.85 30.46
C GLN A 174 -14.70 -1.22 30.49
N HIS A 175 -14.78 0.11 30.37
CA HIS A 175 -16.03 0.83 30.61
C HIS A 175 -16.90 0.97 29.35
N TYR A 176 -16.30 1.09 28.18
CA TYR A 176 -17.07 1.23 26.93
C TYR A 176 -17.26 -0.12 26.22
N TYR A 177 -16.17 -0.87 26.01
CA TYR A 177 -16.21 -2.14 25.25
C TYR A 177 -16.47 -3.39 26.12
N ARG A 178 -16.42 -3.29 27.45
CA ARG A 178 -16.60 -4.41 28.39
C ARG A 178 -15.60 -5.54 28.18
N LEU A 179 -14.37 -5.19 27.89
CA LEU A 179 -13.24 -6.09 27.68
C LEU A 179 -12.21 -6.00 28.81
N PRO A 180 -11.40 -7.04 29.04
CA PRO A 180 -10.31 -6.98 29.99
C PRO A 180 -9.30 -5.88 29.69
N PRO A 181 -8.68 -5.27 30.69
CA PRO A 181 -7.60 -4.30 30.50
C PRO A 181 -6.32 -4.98 30.03
N VAL A 182 -5.44 -4.20 29.43
CA VAL A 182 -4.06 -4.60 29.13
C VAL A 182 -3.20 -4.37 30.36
N ASP A 183 -2.40 -5.39 30.72
CA ASP A 183 -1.49 -5.32 31.86
C ASP A 183 -0.30 -4.39 31.55
N PHE A 184 -0.07 -3.44 32.43
CA PHE A 184 1.01 -2.45 32.30
C PHE A 184 2.40 -3.11 32.39
N GLN A 185 2.63 -3.92 33.44
CA GLN A 185 3.97 -4.47 33.70
C GLN A 185 4.37 -5.47 32.60
N GLN A 186 3.45 -6.32 32.21
CA GLN A 186 3.67 -7.28 31.12
C GLN A 186 3.99 -6.54 29.80
N THR A 187 3.27 -5.46 29.49
CA THR A 187 3.51 -4.67 28.28
C THR A 187 4.86 -3.96 28.35
N LEU A 188 5.18 -3.35 29.49
CA LEU A 188 6.45 -2.66 29.71
C LEU A 188 7.64 -3.61 29.49
N ASP A 189 7.61 -4.75 30.16
CA ASP A 189 8.73 -5.71 30.11
C ASP A 189 8.88 -6.33 28.71
N ALA A 190 7.78 -6.66 28.04
CA ALA A 190 7.79 -7.19 26.67
C ALA A 190 8.40 -6.18 25.68
N GLN A 191 7.98 -4.92 25.73
CA GLN A 191 8.51 -3.89 24.82
C GLN A 191 9.99 -3.57 25.11
N LEU A 192 10.40 -3.50 26.37
CA LEU A 192 11.80 -3.29 26.74
C LEU A 192 12.70 -4.45 26.33
N ALA A 193 12.24 -5.68 26.42
CA ALA A 193 12.99 -6.86 25.95
C ALA A 193 13.28 -6.78 24.43
N LEU A 194 12.34 -6.24 23.64
CA LEU A 194 12.53 -6.05 22.20
C LEU A 194 13.36 -4.80 21.87
N ALA A 195 13.40 -3.81 22.77
CA ALA A 195 14.11 -2.57 22.56
C ALA A 195 15.63 -2.76 22.36
N GLU A 196 16.25 -3.73 23.05
CA GLU A 196 17.68 -4.03 22.89
C GLU A 196 18.00 -4.54 21.47
N ARG A 197 17.12 -5.35 20.88
CA ARG A 197 17.25 -5.81 19.48
C ARG A 197 17.01 -4.67 18.49
N LEU A 198 16.16 -3.72 18.84
CA LEU A 198 15.82 -2.58 17.98
C LEU A 198 16.93 -1.52 17.94
N LYS A 199 17.63 -1.32 19.03
CA LYS A 199 18.60 -0.22 19.24
C LYS A 199 19.62 -0.05 18.09
N PRO A 200 20.27 -1.10 17.58
CA PRO A 200 21.23 -0.98 16.47
C PRO A 200 20.60 -0.57 15.14
N LEU A 201 19.28 -0.72 14.97
CA LEU A 201 18.56 -0.39 13.75
C LEU A 201 18.10 1.09 13.73
N VAL A 202 18.13 1.78 14.87
CA VAL A 202 17.58 3.14 14.98
C VAL A 202 18.57 4.18 14.50
N THR A 203 18.13 5.00 13.54
CA THR A 203 18.97 6.06 12.97
C THR A 203 18.12 7.24 12.48
N ASP A 204 18.78 8.37 12.23
CA ASP A 204 18.18 9.50 11.53
C ASP A 204 17.97 9.14 10.04
N VAL A 205 16.77 8.62 9.75
CA VAL A 205 16.36 8.20 8.39
C VAL A 205 16.35 9.40 7.43
N THR A 206 15.91 10.57 7.91
CA THR A 206 15.86 11.78 7.08
C THR A 206 17.27 12.16 6.61
N ARG A 207 18.24 12.22 7.53
CA ARG A 207 19.63 12.53 7.22
C ARG A 207 20.25 11.48 6.30
N SER A 208 19.95 10.19 6.53
CA SER A 208 20.45 9.10 5.70
C SER A 208 19.97 9.20 4.27
N LEU A 209 18.66 9.47 4.07
CA LEU A 209 18.06 9.65 2.75
C LEU A 209 18.58 10.93 2.06
N ALA A 210 18.73 12.03 2.80
CA ALA A 210 19.33 13.26 2.26
C ALA A 210 20.77 13.03 1.81
N GLY A 211 21.55 12.23 2.53
CA GLY A 211 22.89 11.81 2.13
C GLY A 211 22.90 11.01 0.83
N LEU A 212 21.97 10.08 0.65
CA LEU A 212 21.81 9.33 -0.60
C LEU A 212 21.43 10.25 -1.77
N ARG A 213 20.59 11.26 -1.55
CA ARG A 213 20.24 12.27 -2.54
C ARG A 213 21.48 13.06 -2.97
N ALA A 214 22.27 13.52 -2.00
CA ALA A 214 23.51 14.27 -2.29
C ALA A 214 24.55 13.41 -3.04
N ALA A 215 24.61 12.12 -2.75
CA ALA A 215 25.47 11.16 -3.44
C ALA A 215 24.97 10.78 -4.86
N GLY A 216 23.83 11.28 -5.29
CA GLY A 216 23.23 10.94 -6.60
C GLY A 216 22.76 9.49 -6.69
N ALA A 217 22.35 8.89 -5.59
CA ALA A 217 21.84 7.51 -5.55
C ALA A 217 20.37 7.44 -5.96
N ASN A 218 19.96 6.31 -6.55
CA ASN A 218 18.56 6.00 -6.80
C ASN A 218 17.91 5.48 -5.50
N VAL A 219 16.77 6.05 -5.15
CA VAL A 219 15.99 5.61 -3.97
C VAL A 219 14.53 5.39 -4.37
N LEU A 220 13.97 4.26 -3.95
CA LEU A 220 12.58 3.92 -4.13
C LEU A 220 11.80 4.19 -2.84
N PHE A 221 10.67 4.87 -2.93
CA PHE A 221 9.75 5.09 -1.82
C PHE A 221 8.52 4.22 -2.03
N GLU A 222 8.42 3.17 -1.20
CA GLU A 222 7.43 2.12 -1.32
C GLU A 222 6.18 2.47 -0.52
N GLY A 223 5.07 2.78 -1.21
CA GLY A 223 3.76 2.97 -0.61
C GLY A 223 3.06 1.64 -0.32
N ALA A 224 2.17 1.66 0.64
CA ALA A 224 1.27 0.57 0.97
C ALA A 224 -0.18 0.98 0.68
N GLN A 225 -1.08 0.00 0.55
CA GLN A 225 -2.49 0.18 0.19
C GLN A 225 -2.64 0.87 -1.19
N GLY A 226 -3.66 1.69 -1.39
CA GLY A 226 -3.91 2.40 -2.65
C GLY A 226 -4.54 3.77 -2.42
N ALA A 227 -4.46 4.67 -3.39
CA ALA A 227 -4.86 6.07 -3.28
C ALA A 227 -6.34 6.25 -2.87
N MET A 228 -7.22 5.34 -3.31
CA MET A 228 -8.65 5.37 -2.95
C MET A 228 -8.91 4.90 -1.51
N LEU A 229 -7.88 4.42 -0.80
CA LEU A 229 -7.90 4.09 0.64
C LEU A 229 -7.23 5.17 1.50
N ASP A 230 -6.85 6.31 0.94
CA ASP A 230 -6.27 7.42 1.69
C ASP A 230 -7.27 7.98 2.71
N VAL A 231 -6.80 8.27 3.92
CA VAL A 231 -7.67 8.71 5.03
C VAL A 231 -8.37 10.03 4.75
N ASP A 232 -7.75 10.92 3.97
CA ASP A 232 -8.30 12.24 3.65
C ASP A 232 -8.99 12.29 2.28
N LEU A 233 -8.42 11.59 1.29
CA LEU A 233 -8.77 11.72 -0.13
C LEU A 233 -9.45 10.48 -0.72
N GLY A 234 -9.55 9.40 0.05
CA GLY A 234 -10.18 8.14 -0.35
C GLY A 234 -11.69 8.11 -0.10
N THR A 235 -12.26 6.90 -0.21
CA THR A 235 -13.70 6.66 -0.04
C THR A 235 -14.09 6.54 1.45
N TYR A 236 -13.87 7.60 2.21
CA TYR A 236 -14.15 7.67 3.64
C TYR A 236 -15.62 7.33 3.96
N PRO A 237 -15.92 6.54 5.03
CA PRO A 237 -15.00 6.03 6.07
C PRO A 237 -14.33 4.68 5.73
N TYR A 238 -14.57 4.13 4.56
CA TYR A 238 -14.04 2.85 4.11
C TYR A 238 -12.62 3.00 3.52
N VAL A 239 -11.70 3.41 4.37
CA VAL A 239 -10.30 3.77 4.06
C VAL A 239 -9.35 3.15 5.09
N THR A 240 -8.04 3.20 4.82
CA THR A 240 -7.02 2.96 5.85
C THR A 240 -6.83 4.22 6.69
N SER A 241 -6.13 4.09 7.82
CA SER A 241 -5.92 5.22 8.75
C SER A 241 -4.66 6.03 8.44
N SER A 242 -4.08 5.86 7.26
CA SER A 242 -2.89 6.61 6.83
C SER A 242 -3.13 7.29 5.49
N ASN A 243 -2.30 8.31 5.21
CA ASN A 243 -2.25 8.90 3.88
C ASN A 243 -1.45 7.97 2.95
N THR A 244 -2.10 7.53 1.87
CA THR A 244 -1.55 6.58 0.90
C THR A 244 -1.11 7.24 -0.40
N THR A 245 -1.41 8.53 -0.56
CA THR A 245 -0.99 9.35 -1.69
C THR A 245 0.50 9.67 -1.64
N ALA A 246 1.09 9.98 -2.79
CA ALA A 246 2.54 10.21 -2.92
C ALA A 246 3.06 11.38 -2.08
N GLY A 247 2.23 12.38 -1.81
CA GLY A 247 2.60 13.53 -0.98
C GLY A 247 3.06 13.14 0.42
N PHE A 248 2.55 12.03 0.96
CA PHE A 248 2.94 11.57 2.29
C PHE A 248 4.35 10.97 2.35
N ALA A 249 4.96 10.62 1.21
CA ALA A 249 6.36 10.19 1.17
C ALA A 249 7.29 11.25 1.76
N ALA A 250 6.99 12.53 1.53
CA ALA A 250 7.71 13.65 2.12
C ALA A 250 7.59 13.65 3.66
N THR A 251 6.38 13.74 4.18
CA THR A 251 6.11 13.79 5.62
C THR A 251 6.55 12.51 6.33
N GLY A 252 6.29 11.35 5.71
CA GLY A 252 6.56 10.03 6.30
C GLY A 252 8.04 9.64 6.34
N THR A 253 8.92 10.37 5.64
CA THR A 253 10.37 10.17 5.69
C THR A 253 11.14 11.39 6.20
N GLY A 254 10.44 12.52 6.39
CA GLY A 254 11.02 13.79 6.82
C GLY A 254 11.73 14.58 5.72
N LEU A 255 11.63 14.16 4.46
CA LEU A 255 12.16 14.89 3.32
C LEU A 255 11.22 16.02 2.89
N GLY A 256 11.76 17.04 2.23
CA GLY A 256 10.93 18.05 1.60
C GLY A 256 10.24 17.52 0.33
N PRO A 257 9.07 18.08 -0.07
CA PRO A 257 8.30 17.56 -1.21
C PRO A 257 9.05 17.65 -2.55
N ARG A 258 10.00 18.57 -2.68
CA ARG A 258 10.83 18.72 -3.90
C ARG A 258 11.97 17.70 -4.01
N ALA A 259 12.09 16.78 -3.05
CA ALA A 259 13.09 15.72 -3.11
C ALA A 259 12.74 14.62 -4.11
N PHE A 260 11.49 14.52 -4.55
CA PHE A 260 11.00 13.44 -5.41
C PHE A 260 10.99 13.85 -6.87
N ASP A 261 11.49 12.97 -7.74
CA ASP A 261 11.67 13.23 -9.17
C ASP A 261 10.57 12.61 -10.05
N ALA A 262 9.92 11.56 -9.54
CA ALA A 262 8.87 10.86 -10.25
C ALA A 262 7.93 10.13 -9.27
N VAL A 263 6.69 9.97 -9.71
CA VAL A 263 5.67 9.15 -9.04
C VAL A 263 5.17 8.11 -10.01
N LEU A 264 5.42 6.83 -9.73
CA LEU A 264 4.90 5.71 -10.49
C LEU A 264 3.61 5.22 -9.86
N GLY A 265 2.51 5.35 -10.57
CA GLY A 265 1.21 4.83 -10.19
C GLY A 265 1.02 3.39 -10.66
N ILE A 266 0.83 2.47 -9.74
CA ILE A 266 0.51 1.07 -10.07
C ILE A 266 -1.00 0.92 -10.13
N VAL A 267 -1.50 0.39 -11.25
CA VAL A 267 -2.93 0.17 -11.50
C VAL A 267 -3.15 -1.18 -12.16
N LYS A 268 -4.16 -1.92 -11.76
CA LYS A 268 -4.58 -3.13 -12.49
C LYS A 268 -5.28 -2.76 -13.79
N ALA A 269 -5.21 -3.63 -14.77
CA ALA A 269 -6.01 -3.53 -16.00
C ALA A 269 -7.53 -3.67 -15.76
N TYR A 270 -7.95 -3.90 -14.54
CA TYR A 270 -9.33 -3.90 -14.04
C TYR A 270 -9.32 -3.40 -12.59
N THR A 271 -10.43 -3.41 -11.90
CA THR A 271 -10.49 -2.88 -10.53
C THR A 271 -10.82 -3.97 -9.53
N THR A 272 -10.19 -3.93 -8.36
CA THR A 272 -10.54 -4.81 -7.23
C THR A 272 -10.63 -4.03 -5.93
N ARG A 273 -11.50 -4.50 -5.03
CA ARG A 273 -11.64 -3.94 -3.68
C ARG A 273 -11.82 -5.05 -2.65
N VAL A 274 -11.20 -4.89 -1.48
CA VAL A 274 -11.45 -5.71 -0.28
C VAL A 274 -12.30 -4.93 0.70
N GLY A 275 -13.26 -5.60 1.35
CA GLY A 275 -14.12 -5.00 2.37
C GLY A 275 -15.27 -4.19 1.83
N ALA A 276 -15.90 -3.44 2.72
CA ALA A 276 -17.07 -2.62 2.44
C ALA A 276 -16.70 -1.31 1.72
N GLY A 277 -17.73 -0.53 1.37
CA GLY A 277 -17.62 0.77 0.74
C GLY A 277 -17.93 0.78 -0.75
N PRO A 278 -17.99 1.97 -1.36
CA PRO A 278 -18.44 2.13 -2.74
C PRO A 278 -17.48 1.50 -3.74
N PHE A 279 -18.04 0.94 -4.79
CA PHE A 279 -17.30 0.35 -5.91
C PHE A 279 -18.14 0.50 -7.18
N PRO A 280 -18.12 1.66 -7.85
CA PRO A 280 -19.03 1.97 -8.96
C PRO A 280 -19.00 0.97 -10.11
N THR A 281 -17.84 0.43 -10.46
CA THR A 281 -17.66 -0.50 -11.58
C THR A 281 -17.72 -1.97 -11.18
N GLU A 282 -18.20 -2.31 -9.97
CA GLU A 282 -18.31 -3.69 -9.48
C GLU A 282 -19.18 -4.55 -10.37
N LEU A 283 -18.78 -5.82 -10.55
CA LEU A 283 -19.45 -6.80 -11.39
C LEU A 283 -19.95 -7.98 -10.57
N PHE A 284 -21.20 -8.39 -10.87
CA PHE A 284 -21.88 -9.52 -10.27
C PHE A 284 -22.25 -10.62 -11.29
N ASP A 285 -21.66 -10.53 -12.48
CA ASP A 285 -21.90 -11.39 -13.64
C ASP A 285 -20.71 -12.32 -13.93
N GLU A 286 -20.75 -13.00 -15.07
CA GLU A 286 -19.70 -13.90 -15.55
C GLU A 286 -18.33 -13.21 -15.74
N TYR A 287 -18.32 -11.91 -16.07
CA TYR A 287 -17.09 -11.12 -16.16
C TYR A 287 -16.44 -10.94 -14.79
N GLY A 288 -17.23 -10.61 -13.77
CA GLY A 288 -16.74 -10.50 -12.39
C GLY A 288 -16.19 -11.83 -11.87
N GLU A 289 -16.83 -12.94 -12.23
CA GLU A 289 -16.35 -14.30 -11.91
C GLU A 289 -15.05 -14.63 -12.64
N HIS A 290 -14.94 -14.29 -13.93
CA HIS A 290 -13.73 -14.47 -14.73
C HIS A 290 -12.55 -13.71 -14.09
N LEU A 291 -12.71 -12.41 -13.83
CA LEU A 291 -11.68 -11.58 -13.21
C LEU A 291 -11.22 -12.14 -11.86
N SER A 292 -12.15 -12.59 -11.03
CA SER A 292 -11.85 -13.18 -9.73
C SER A 292 -11.07 -14.50 -9.85
N ARG A 293 -11.50 -15.39 -10.73
CA ARG A 293 -10.93 -16.73 -10.91
C ARG A 293 -9.55 -16.66 -11.59
N VAL A 294 -9.47 -16.01 -12.76
CA VAL A 294 -8.23 -15.93 -13.55
C VAL A 294 -7.21 -15.02 -12.86
N GLY A 295 -7.69 -13.94 -12.26
CA GLY A 295 -6.87 -13.01 -11.50
C GLY A 295 -6.41 -13.55 -10.14
N HIS A 296 -6.91 -14.71 -9.67
CA HIS A 296 -6.66 -15.23 -8.32
C HIS A 296 -6.90 -14.15 -7.25
N GLU A 297 -8.07 -13.48 -7.32
CA GLU A 297 -8.36 -12.32 -6.50
C GLU A 297 -8.82 -12.72 -5.07
N PHE A 298 -7.84 -13.16 -4.28
CA PHE A 298 -7.96 -13.46 -2.86
C PHE A 298 -6.90 -12.69 -2.08
N GLY A 299 -7.27 -12.19 -0.90
CA GLY A 299 -6.35 -11.45 -0.04
C GLY A 299 -5.19 -12.32 0.44
N SER A 300 -3.94 -11.89 0.20
CA SER A 300 -2.74 -12.65 0.58
C SER A 300 -2.59 -12.88 2.09
N VAL A 301 -3.19 -12.02 2.91
CA VAL A 301 -3.12 -12.05 4.38
C VAL A 301 -4.37 -12.65 5.00
N THR A 302 -5.55 -12.29 4.49
CA THR A 302 -6.85 -12.66 5.10
C THR A 302 -7.57 -13.78 4.36
N GLY A 303 -7.11 -14.16 3.15
CA GLY A 303 -7.80 -15.12 2.29
C GLY A 303 -9.17 -14.66 1.76
N ARG A 304 -9.62 -13.44 2.10
CA ARG A 304 -10.92 -12.91 1.67
C ARG A 304 -10.95 -12.74 0.15
N ARG A 305 -12.06 -13.14 -0.48
CA ARG A 305 -12.33 -12.87 -1.90
C ARG A 305 -12.39 -11.36 -2.12
N ARG A 306 -11.71 -10.87 -3.14
CA ARG A 306 -11.80 -9.48 -3.58
C ARG A 306 -13.04 -9.31 -4.47
N ARG A 307 -13.74 -8.20 -4.31
CA ARG A 307 -14.75 -7.71 -5.24
C ARG A 307 -14.03 -7.30 -6.51
N CYS A 308 -14.58 -7.62 -7.68
CA CYS A 308 -13.97 -7.35 -8.97
C CYS A 308 -14.89 -6.46 -9.81
N GLY A 309 -14.31 -5.60 -10.63
CA GLY A 309 -15.04 -4.70 -11.51
C GLY A 309 -14.23 -4.26 -12.71
N TRP A 310 -14.87 -3.62 -13.67
CA TRP A 310 -14.21 -3.04 -14.82
C TRP A 310 -13.25 -1.91 -14.38
N PHE A 311 -12.32 -1.59 -15.27
CA PHE A 311 -11.39 -0.48 -15.06
C PHE A 311 -12.17 0.84 -14.85
N ASP A 312 -11.80 1.58 -13.82
CA ASP A 312 -12.43 2.85 -13.44
C ASP A 312 -11.48 4.01 -13.71
N SER A 313 -11.65 4.68 -14.85
CA SER A 313 -10.79 5.80 -15.22
C SER A 313 -11.08 7.06 -14.40
N VAL A 314 -12.30 7.21 -13.88
CA VAL A 314 -12.69 8.38 -13.06
C VAL A 314 -11.95 8.34 -11.72
N ALA A 315 -11.97 7.19 -11.05
CA ALA A 315 -11.21 6.99 -9.81
C ALA A 315 -9.70 7.13 -10.05
N LEU A 316 -9.19 6.60 -11.17
CA LEU A 316 -7.76 6.71 -11.49
C LEU A 316 -7.34 8.16 -11.77
N GLN A 317 -8.12 8.94 -12.52
CA GLN A 317 -7.83 10.37 -12.77
C GLN A 317 -7.74 11.16 -11.45
N ARG A 318 -8.63 10.89 -10.50
CA ARG A 318 -8.54 11.50 -9.16
C ARG A 318 -7.26 11.11 -8.43
N ALA A 319 -6.86 9.84 -8.47
CA ALA A 319 -5.62 9.36 -7.87
C ALA A 319 -4.37 10.00 -8.54
N VAL A 320 -4.40 10.17 -9.86
CA VAL A 320 -3.35 10.86 -10.63
C VAL A 320 -3.15 12.29 -10.15
N VAL A 321 -4.24 13.04 -10.02
CA VAL A 321 -4.20 14.44 -9.53
C VAL A 321 -3.70 14.50 -8.09
N ASN A 322 -4.28 13.69 -7.20
CA ASN A 322 -3.96 13.70 -5.76
C ASN A 322 -2.50 13.32 -5.47
N SER A 323 -1.87 12.57 -6.38
CA SER A 323 -0.51 12.05 -6.20
C SER A 323 0.51 12.59 -7.19
N SER A 324 0.11 13.46 -8.14
CA SER A 324 1.00 13.94 -9.22
C SER A 324 1.69 12.79 -9.95
N VAL A 325 0.93 11.76 -10.33
CA VAL A 325 1.47 10.57 -11.00
C VAL A 325 2.09 10.98 -12.32
N SER A 326 3.36 10.61 -12.53
CA SER A 326 4.15 10.97 -13.72
C SER A 326 4.33 9.82 -14.71
N GLY A 327 3.95 8.62 -14.32
CA GLY A 327 3.97 7.41 -15.14
C GLY A 327 3.09 6.32 -14.54
N LEU A 328 2.51 5.46 -15.37
CA LEU A 328 1.67 4.34 -14.96
C LEU A 328 2.37 3.00 -15.21
N CYS A 329 2.18 2.08 -14.28
CA CYS A 329 2.46 0.66 -14.46
C CYS A 329 1.13 -0.10 -14.47
N ILE A 330 0.74 -0.64 -15.63
CA ILE A 330 -0.44 -1.48 -15.75
C ILE A 330 -0.08 -2.91 -15.33
N THR A 331 -0.84 -3.48 -14.41
CA THR A 331 -0.63 -4.86 -13.96
C THR A 331 -1.80 -5.75 -14.33
N LYS A 332 -1.55 -7.07 -14.37
CA LYS A 332 -2.59 -8.07 -14.62
C LYS A 332 -3.31 -7.92 -15.97
N LEU A 333 -2.61 -7.49 -17.02
CA LEU A 333 -3.17 -7.40 -18.37
C LEU A 333 -3.63 -8.78 -18.86
N ASP A 334 -2.87 -9.82 -18.55
CA ASP A 334 -3.09 -11.22 -18.85
C ASP A 334 -4.44 -11.76 -18.35
N VAL A 335 -5.02 -11.16 -17.33
CA VAL A 335 -6.34 -11.56 -16.80
C VAL A 335 -7.48 -11.22 -17.75
N LEU A 336 -7.28 -10.27 -18.66
CA LEU A 336 -8.27 -9.89 -19.67
C LEU A 336 -8.22 -10.75 -20.94
N ASP A 337 -7.24 -11.65 -21.08
CA ASP A 337 -7.11 -12.55 -22.20
C ASP A 337 -8.38 -13.42 -22.36
N GLY A 338 -8.82 -13.61 -23.59
CA GLY A 338 -9.98 -14.42 -23.92
C GLY A 338 -11.36 -13.75 -23.78
N LEU A 339 -11.42 -12.51 -23.30
CA LEU A 339 -12.67 -11.75 -23.26
C LEU A 339 -13.01 -11.19 -24.65
N ASP A 340 -14.29 -11.24 -25.02
CA ASP A 340 -14.79 -10.69 -26.31
C ASP A 340 -14.93 -9.16 -26.25
N THR A 341 -15.36 -8.67 -25.10
CA THR A 341 -15.60 -7.24 -24.85
C THR A 341 -14.97 -6.83 -23.53
N ILE A 342 -14.33 -5.67 -23.51
CA ILE A 342 -13.76 -5.06 -22.33
C ILE A 342 -14.39 -3.68 -22.16
N ARG A 343 -14.74 -3.31 -20.92
CA ARG A 343 -15.35 -2.02 -20.63
C ARG A 343 -14.43 -1.17 -19.78
N ILE A 344 -14.45 0.12 -20.03
CA ILE A 344 -13.78 1.16 -19.21
C ILE A 344 -14.85 2.08 -18.67
N GLY A 345 -14.92 2.25 -17.35
CA GLY A 345 -15.74 3.29 -16.71
C GLY A 345 -15.14 4.66 -17.03
N VAL A 346 -15.84 5.46 -17.84
CA VAL A 346 -15.37 6.78 -18.29
C VAL A 346 -16.14 7.94 -17.67
N GLY A 347 -17.15 7.66 -16.88
CA GLY A 347 -17.97 8.63 -16.18
C GLY A 347 -18.93 7.94 -15.21
N TYR A 348 -19.59 8.75 -14.40
CA TYR A 348 -20.67 8.32 -13.53
C TYR A 348 -21.96 9.05 -13.86
N ARG A 349 -23.08 8.36 -13.87
CA ARG A 349 -24.42 8.95 -13.91
C ARG A 349 -24.91 9.13 -12.47
N ILE A 350 -25.10 10.38 -12.08
CA ILE A 350 -25.59 10.78 -10.75
C ILE A 350 -26.83 11.66 -10.99
N ASP A 351 -27.98 11.28 -10.46
CA ASP A 351 -29.26 12.00 -10.64
C ASP A 351 -29.57 12.30 -12.12
N GLY A 352 -29.26 11.34 -13.01
CA GLY A 352 -29.47 11.46 -14.46
C GLY A 352 -28.40 12.26 -15.23
N VAL A 353 -27.47 12.93 -14.54
CA VAL A 353 -26.39 13.71 -15.15
C VAL A 353 -25.11 12.88 -15.21
N VAL A 354 -24.46 12.86 -16.38
CA VAL A 354 -23.15 12.20 -16.56
C VAL A 354 -22.03 13.17 -16.18
N THR A 355 -21.14 12.73 -15.28
CA THR A 355 -19.98 13.49 -14.83
C THR A 355 -18.70 12.64 -14.91
N PRO A 356 -17.55 13.23 -15.29
CA PRO A 356 -16.25 12.59 -15.20
C PRO A 356 -15.61 12.71 -13.80
N GLU A 357 -16.28 13.34 -12.84
CA GLU A 357 -15.78 13.56 -11.51
C GLU A 357 -16.40 12.59 -10.50
N PRO A 358 -15.60 12.02 -9.56
CA PRO A 358 -16.15 11.20 -8.50
C PRO A 358 -16.88 12.08 -7.47
N PRO A 359 -17.91 11.52 -6.79
CA PRO A 359 -18.53 12.19 -5.66
C PRO A 359 -17.51 12.54 -4.57
N LEU A 360 -17.80 13.64 -3.86
CA LEU A 360 -16.96 14.10 -2.75
C LEU A 360 -17.34 13.46 -1.40
N THR A 361 -18.53 12.89 -1.31
CA THR A 361 -19.04 12.27 -0.07
C THR A 361 -19.53 10.84 -0.33
N LEU A 362 -19.64 10.05 0.74
CA LEU A 362 -20.14 8.68 0.65
C LEU A 362 -21.56 8.60 0.10
N GLU A 363 -22.42 9.53 0.53
CA GLU A 363 -23.82 9.60 0.10
C GLU A 363 -23.93 9.83 -1.41
N GLY A 364 -22.99 10.58 -1.98
CA GLY A 364 -22.93 10.82 -3.42
C GLY A 364 -22.64 9.55 -4.23
N TYR A 365 -22.13 8.48 -3.59
CA TYR A 365 -21.97 7.18 -4.26
C TYR A 365 -23.25 6.33 -4.25
N ALA A 366 -24.28 6.73 -3.50
CA ALA A 366 -25.55 6.00 -3.49
C ALA A 366 -26.28 6.19 -4.83
N GLY A 367 -26.63 5.08 -5.48
CA GLY A 367 -27.33 5.10 -6.76
C GLY A 367 -26.49 5.52 -7.98
N ILE A 368 -25.17 5.60 -7.84
CA ILE A 368 -24.28 5.80 -8.99
C ILE A 368 -24.43 4.68 -10.01
N GLU A 369 -24.53 5.07 -11.29
CA GLU A 369 -24.41 4.16 -12.43
C GLU A 369 -23.13 4.50 -13.20
N PRO A 370 -22.21 3.52 -13.40
CA PRO A 370 -21.03 3.75 -14.22
C PRO A 370 -21.42 3.89 -15.70
N VAL A 371 -20.79 4.86 -16.37
CA VAL A 371 -20.90 5.04 -17.82
C VAL A 371 -19.69 4.37 -18.46
N TYR A 372 -19.95 3.40 -19.34
CA TYR A 372 -18.90 2.59 -19.94
C TYR A 372 -18.64 2.97 -21.41
N GLU A 373 -17.38 2.94 -21.77
CA GLU A 373 -16.88 2.79 -23.13
C GLU A 373 -16.56 1.32 -23.37
N GLU A 374 -17.06 0.74 -24.47
CA GLU A 374 -16.80 -0.65 -24.85
C GLU A 374 -15.68 -0.72 -25.88
N LEU A 375 -14.75 -1.64 -25.66
CA LEU A 375 -13.66 -1.95 -26.56
C LEU A 375 -13.70 -3.45 -26.92
N PRO A 376 -13.28 -3.83 -28.13
CA PRO A 376 -13.13 -5.24 -28.47
C PRO A 376 -12.00 -5.85 -27.63
N GLY A 377 -12.26 -7.01 -27.07
CA GLY A 377 -11.27 -7.81 -26.38
C GLY A 377 -10.27 -8.49 -27.34
N TRP A 378 -9.50 -9.42 -26.84
CA TRP A 378 -8.54 -10.19 -27.62
C TRP A 378 -8.52 -11.66 -27.19
N ARG A 379 -8.22 -12.54 -28.13
CA ARG A 379 -8.18 -13.99 -27.90
C ARG A 379 -6.78 -14.54 -27.70
N GLU A 380 -5.78 -13.84 -28.22
CA GLU A 380 -4.38 -14.21 -28.10
C GLU A 380 -3.89 -13.98 -26.67
N SER A 381 -2.98 -14.84 -26.18
CA SER A 381 -2.42 -14.67 -24.84
C SER A 381 -1.43 -13.52 -24.80
N THR A 382 -1.56 -12.69 -23.78
CA THR A 382 -0.57 -11.66 -23.42
C THR A 382 0.47 -12.17 -22.41
N VAL A 383 0.27 -13.38 -21.85
CA VAL A 383 1.13 -13.96 -20.82
C VAL A 383 2.59 -14.06 -21.32
N GLY A 384 3.51 -13.43 -20.59
CA GLY A 384 4.93 -13.52 -20.88
C GLY A 384 5.42 -12.67 -22.04
N VAL A 385 4.57 -11.84 -22.66
CA VAL A 385 5.00 -10.87 -23.67
C VAL A 385 5.88 -9.80 -23.02
N THR A 386 7.08 -9.60 -23.55
CA THR A 386 8.09 -8.66 -23.04
C THR A 386 8.36 -7.47 -23.97
N ASP A 387 7.80 -7.50 -25.18
CA ASP A 387 7.85 -6.39 -26.13
C ASP A 387 6.45 -5.85 -26.44
N TYR A 388 6.30 -4.54 -26.45
CA TYR A 388 5.01 -3.87 -26.69
C TYR A 388 4.42 -4.20 -28.06
N ALA A 389 5.28 -4.32 -29.08
CA ALA A 389 4.84 -4.66 -30.44
C ALA A 389 4.27 -6.09 -30.52
N GLY A 390 4.70 -6.99 -29.64
CA GLY A 390 4.19 -8.38 -29.53
C GLY A 390 2.82 -8.50 -28.89
N LEU A 391 2.27 -7.44 -28.29
CA LEU A 391 0.91 -7.47 -27.75
C LEU A 391 -0.15 -7.52 -28.86
N PRO A 392 -1.29 -8.20 -28.63
CA PRO A 392 -2.44 -8.16 -29.53
C PRO A 392 -2.87 -6.73 -29.85
N GLY A 393 -3.35 -6.48 -31.08
CA GLY A 393 -3.72 -5.12 -31.51
C GLY A 393 -4.80 -4.48 -30.63
N ASN A 394 -5.77 -5.29 -30.15
CA ASN A 394 -6.81 -4.81 -29.24
C ASN A 394 -6.27 -4.51 -27.84
N ALA A 395 -5.31 -5.32 -27.32
CA ALA A 395 -4.66 -5.04 -26.05
C ALA A 395 -3.87 -3.71 -26.10
N ARG A 396 -3.19 -3.44 -27.20
CA ARG A 396 -2.51 -2.14 -27.40
C ARG A 396 -3.50 -0.99 -27.44
N ARG A 397 -4.61 -1.12 -28.18
CA ARG A 397 -5.67 -0.09 -28.22
C ARG A 397 -6.27 0.17 -26.84
N TYR A 398 -6.49 -0.88 -26.04
CA TYR A 398 -6.94 -0.75 -24.66
C TYR A 398 -5.94 0.07 -23.83
N LEU A 399 -4.66 -0.28 -23.87
CA LEU A 399 -3.59 0.42 -23.14
C LEU A 399 -3.44 1.89 -23.59
N GLU A 400 -3.48 2.14 -24.88
CA GLU A 400 -3.45 3.51 -25.47
C GLU A 400 -4.65 4.33 -24.99
N ARG A 401 -5.83 3.69 -24.92
CA ARG A 401 -7.03 4.36 -24.41
C ARG A 401 -6.91 4.73 -22.94
N LEU A 402 -6.34 3.85 -22.09
CA LEU A 402 -6.09 4.17 -20.69
C LEU A 402 -5.13 5.37 -20.55
N ALA A 403 -4.06 5.39 -21.31
CA ALA A 403 -3.12 6.52 -21.31
C ALA A 403 -3.79 7.82 -21.76
N ALA A 404 -4.64 7.77 -22.80
CA ALA A 404 -5.37 8.94 -23.28
C ALA A 404 -6.38 9.49 -22.26
N LEU A 405 -7.11 8.59 -21.56
CA LEU A 405 -8.09 8.98 -20.54
C LEU A 405 -7.41 9.62 -19.33
N THR A 406 -6.26 9.13 -18.92
CA THR A 406 -5.55 9.60 -17.72
C THR A 406 -4.57 10.74 -18.00
N GLN A 407 -4.21 10.96 -19.24
CA GLN A 407 -3.16 11.88 -19.68
C GLN A 407 -1.79 11.62 -19.03
N VAL A 408 -1.56 10.37 -18.62
CA VAL A 408 -0.30 9.92 -18.02
C VAL A 408 0.31 8.83 -18.90
N PRO A 409 1.60 8.92 -19.24
CA PRO A 409 2.25 7.91 -20.06
C PRO A 409 2.34 6.56 -19.34
N LEU A 410 2.30 5.48 -20.11
CA LEU A 410 2.58 4.15 -19.60
C LEU A 410 4.10 3.96 -19.52
N ASP A 411 4.58 3.64 -18.34
CA ASP A 411 5.99 3.35 -18.10
C ASP A 411 6.26 1.84 -18.16
N MET A 412 5.33 1.04 -17.64
CA MET A 412 5.50 -0.40 -17.52
C MET A 412 4.17 -1.14 -17.73
N ILE A 413 4.23 -2.36 -18.23
CA ILE A 413 3.07 -3.25 -18.39
C ILE A 413 3.46 -4.64 -17.93
N SER A 414 2.77 -5.15 -16.90
CA SER A 414 2.96 -6.50 -16.40
C SER A 414 2.02 -7.46 -17.13
N THR A 415 2.59 -8.47 -17.76
CA THR A 415 1.94 -9.48 -18.60
C THR A 415 1.89 -10.88 -17.94
N GLY A 416 2.15 -10.95 -16.64
CA GLY A 416 2.11 -12.21 -15.87
C GLY A 416 2.66 -12.05 -14.46
N PRO A 417 2.67 -13.12 -13.67
CA PRO A 417 3.06 -13.06 -12.25
C PRO A 417 4.57 -12.93 -12.02
N ASP A 418 5.40 -13.42 -12.94
CA ASP A 418 6.86 -13.35 -12.82
C ASP A 418 7.38 -11.94 -13.13
N ARG A 419 8.47 -11.53 -12.47
CA ARG A 419 9.07 -10.21 -12.64
C ARG A 419 9.57 -9.99 -14.09
N ASP A 420 10.06 -11.03 -14.76
CA ASP A 420 10.58 -10.95 -16.12
C ASP A 420 9.45 -10.83 -17.15
N GLN A 421 8.21 -11.11 -16.78
CA GLN A 421 7.00 -10.91 -17.58
C GLN A 421 6.52 -9.46 -17.47
N THR A 422 7.38 -8.52 -17.86
CA THR A 422 7.10 -7.07 -17.77
C THR A 422 7.69 -6.35 -18.97
N ILE A 423 6.88 -5.60 -19.66
CA ILE A 423 7.30 -4.66 -20.69
C ILE A 423 7.70 -3.35 -20.01
N VAL A 424 8.90 -2.87 -20.24
CA VAL A 424 9.40 -1.57 -19.74
C VAL A 424 9.49 -0.61 -20.91
N LEU A 425 8.56 0.34 -21.00
CA LEU A 425 8.54 1.39 -22.03
C LEU A 425 9.43 2.57 -21.64
N ARG A 426 9.38 2.93 -20.35
CA ARG A 426 10.20 3.98 -19.76
C ARG A 426 10.55 3.61 -18.32
N HIS A 427 11.84 3.53 -18.02
CA HIS A 427 12.27 3.19 -16.68
C HIS A 427 12.19 4.41 -15.75
N PRO A 428 11.52 4.35 -14.56
CA PRO A 428 11.34 5.51 -13.68
C PRO A 428 12.64 6.14 -13.18
N PHE A 429 13.73 5.36 -13.08
CA PHE A 429 15.06 5.88 -12.75
C PHE A 429 15.82 6.48 -13.95
N GLY A 430 15.23 6.48 -15.13
CA GLY A 430 15.89 6.95 -16.35
C GLY A 430 16.85 5.92 -16.96
N GLY A 431 17.26 6.13 -18.19
CA GLY A 431 18.20 5.27 -18.94
C GLY A 431 17.55 4.45 -19.98
#